data_43b199b5d1ac1a7601772acbed88552e
#
_entry.id   43b199b5d1ac1a7601772acbed88552e
#
_cell.length_a   1.000
_cell.length_b   1.000
_cell.length_c   1.000
_cell.angle_alpha   90.00
_cell.angle_beta   90.00
_cell.angle_gamma   90.00
#
_symmetry.space_group_name_H-M   'P 1'
#
loop_
_entity.id
_entity.type
_entity.pdbx_description
1 polymer ?
#
loop_
_entity_poly.entity_id
_entity_poly.type
_entity_poly.pdbx_seq_one_letter_code
_entity_poly.pdbx_strand_id
1 'polypeptide(L)'
;MSATIPRSRAAARYGPRLRGLTWLMWRQNRAVFLIGLVAAAAVAVYAAVQHQHVTEAIAAQHLDACRGGTVHTTQCTRDLLAFGREYQYPLRRPLQLMPVLPFLFGVFLGAPQLAQELESGTYRTVATQSVTRLRWFAAKLGVPLAVTVIVSGVVATAMTWWWHPIAEAMGPLFPRYDWYPFYGVGPVVVGLSVLFFLTGATLGLLLRRTVAAMGAALVAGAGLFALLERVRPHLWPVSTSVAQNTASPRVPDNVWLLGDGPLTVDGRRASEAVDCLPQDSYAQCLRSHGLTGRWAEYHPVTHFWSLQWAATALCLAVGLALVALSVWRMRRHAT
;
A
#
# COMPACT_ATOMS: atom_id res chain seq x y z
N MET A 1 -9.69 -18.93 -73.72
CA MET A 1 -8.40 -18.89 -73.03
C MET A 1 -8.61 -18.06 -71.73
N SER A 2 -8.84 -18.72 -70.58
CA SER A 2 -9.08 -18.07 -69.31
C SER A 2 -7.81 -18.08 -68.50
N ALA A 3 -7.23 -16.91 -68.24
CA ALA A 3 -6.01 -16.78 -67.44
C ALA A 3 -6.39 -16.74 -65.93
N THR A 4 -5.93 -17.78 -65.22
CA THR A 4 -6.07 -17.92 -63.75
C THR A 4 -4.92 -17.11 -63.08
N ILE A 5 -5.27 -16.06 -62.33
CA ILE A 5 -4.32 -15.27 -61.55
C ILE A 5 -4.11 -15.99 -60.21
N PRO A 6 -2.88 -16.34 -59.81
CA PRO A 6 -2.61 -16.95 -58.51
C PRO A 6 -2.70 -15.89 -57.42
N ARG A 7 -3.65 -16.06 -56.48
CA ARG A 7 -3.71 -15.27 -55.23
C ARG A 7 -2.56 -15.70 -54.31
N SER A 8 -1.51 -14.87 -54.22
CA SER A 8 -0.51 -15.01 -53.18
C SER A 8 -1.15 -14.72 -51.79
N ARG A 9 -1.36 -15.77 -51.00
CA ARG A 9 -1.65 -15.63 -49.58
C ARG A 9 -0.39 -15.17 -48.85
N ALA A 10 -0.23 -13.86 -48.71
CA ALA A 10 0.71 -13.30 -47.73
C ALA A 10 0.23 -13.71 -46.34
N ALA A 11 0.95 -14.61 -45.68
CA ALA A 11 0.74 -14.97 -44.29
C ALA A 11 0.92 -13.72 -43.42
N ALA A 12 -0.20 -13.12 -43.00
CA ALA A 12 -0.19 -12.02 -42.08
C ALA A 12 0.37 -12.50 -40.73
N ARG A 13 1.55 -12.04 -40.37
CA ARG A 13 2.14 -12.22 -39.01
C ARG A 13 1.19 -11.52 -38.02
N TYR A 14 0.37 -12.31 -37.35
CA TYR A 14 -0.50 -11.85 -36.26
C TYR A 14 0.31 -11.67 -34.99
N GLY A 15 0.94 -10.50 -34.81
CA GLY A 15 1.27 -10.01 -33.47
C GLY A 15 -0.02 -9.61 -32.73
N PRO A 16 -0.03 -9.59 -31.40
CA PRO A 16 -1.20 -9.15 -30.61
C PRO A 16 -1.52 -7.69 -30.93
N ARG A 17 -2.46 -7.47 -31.83
CA ARG A 17 -2.94 -6.13 -32.18
C ARG A 17 -4.09 -5.78 -31.26
N LEU A 18 -3.91 -4.76 -30.41
CA LEU A 18 -5.02 -4.12 -29.72
C LEU A 18 -6.05 -3.68 -30.79
N ARG A 19 -7.26 -4.28 -30.76
CA ARG A 19 -8.31 -3.99 -31.76
C ARG A 19 -9.50 -3.33 -31.07
N GLY A 20 -10.13 -2.36 -31.74
CA GLY A 20 -11.36 -1.72 -31.28
C GLY A 20 -11.17 -0.82 -30.06
N LEU A 21 -12.00 -1.02 -29.04
CA LEU A 21 -12.06 -0.15 -27.85
C LEU A 21 -10.76 -0.10 -27.04
N THR A 22 -10.04 -1.22 -26.92
CA THR A 22 -8.78 -1.26 -26.15
C THR A 22 -7.67 -0.43 -26.81
N TRP A 23 -7.61 -0.43 -28.16
CA TRP A 23 -6.70 0.44 -28.91
C TRP A 23 -7.05 1.92 -28.73
N LEU A 24 -8.35 2.25 -28.75
CA LEU A 24 -8.80 3.62 -28.53
C LEU A 24 -8.42 4.12 -27.14
N MET A 25 -8.62 3.30 -26.09
CA MET A 25 -8.25 3.62 -24.70
C MET A 25 -6.73 3.85 -24.56
N TRP A 26 -5.93 2.99 -25.18
CA TRP A 26 -4.49 3.17 -25.22
C TRP A 26 -4.11 4.49 -25.90
N ARG A 27 -4.68 4.77 -27.07
CA ARG A 27 -4.37 5.99 -27.82
C ARG A 27 -4.75 7.27 -27.08
N GLN A 28 -5.89 7.27 -26.38
CA GLN A 28 -6.35 8.42 -25.60
C GLN A 28 -5.46 8.71 -24.37
N ASN A 29 -4.95 7.69 -23.71
CA ASN A 29 -4.22 7.81 -22.46
C ASN A 29 -2.71 7.52 -22.60
N ARG A 30 -2.20 7.31 -23.81
CA ARG A 30 -0.81 6.86 -24.05
C ARG A 30 0.26 7.70 -23.35
N ALA A 31 0.06 9.03 -23.30
CA ALA A 31 1.02 9.91 -22.64
C ALA A 31 1.10 9.63 -21.14
N VAL A 32 -0.05 9.54 -20.46
CA VAL A 32 -0.13 9.26 -19.02
C VAL A 32 0.41 7.86 -18.71
N PHE A 33 0.07 6.86 -19.55
CA PHE A 33 0.57 5.50 -19.38
C PHE A 33 2.07 5.40 -19.57
N LEU A 34 2.61 6.05 -20.60
CA LEU A 34 4.06 6.06 -20.86
C LEU A 34 4.82 6.80 -19.76
N ILE A 35 4.32 7.95 -19.29
CA ILE A 35 4.92 8.68 -18.17
C ILE A 35 4.92 7.78 -16.91
N GLY A 36 3.80 7.13 -16.59
CA GLY A 36 3.71 6.22 -15.45
C GLY A 36 4.69 5.04 -15.54
N LEU A 37 4.77 4.41 -16.71
CA LEU A 37 5.69 3.27 -16.94
C LEU A 37 7.16 3.70 -16.89
N VAL A 38 7.51 4.85 -17.49
CA VAL A 38 8.88 5.41 -17.44
C VAL A 38 9.25 5.79 -16.01
N ALA A 39 8.33 6.43 -15.27
CA ALA A 39 8.55 6.75 -13.86
C ALA A 39 8.75 5.48 -13.01
N ALA A 40 7.94 4.45 -13.22
CA ALA A 40 8.09 3.17 -12.52
C ALA A 40 9.43 2.49 -12.85
N ALA A 41 9.85 2.52 -14.13
CA ALA A 41 11.15 2.00 -14.55
C ALA A 41 12.31 2.79 -13.92
N ALA A 42 12.21 4.12 -13.86
CA ALA A 42 13.21 4.96 -13.21
C ALA A 42 13.34 4.66 -11.71
N VAL A 43 12.19 4.49 -11.00
CA VAL A 43 12.18 4.07 -9.60
C VAL A 43 12.79 2.69 -9.43
N ALA A 44 12.50 1.73 -10.31
CA ALA A 44 13.06 0.39 -10.25
C ALA A 44 14.58 0.39 -10.45
N VAL A 45 15.08 1.15 -11.42
CA VAL A 45 16.54 1.30 -11.66
C VAL A 45 17.21 1.95 -10.46
N TYR A 46 16.62 3.04 -9.92
CA TYR A 46 17.16 3.71 -8.74
C TYR A 46 17.20 2.79 -7.52
N ALA A 47 16.11 2.06 -7.27
CA ALA A 47 16.04 1.08 -6.17
C ALA A 47 17.06 -0.05 -6.34
N ALA A 48 17.31 -0.51 -7.57
CA ALA A 48 18.32 -1.53 -7.88
C ALA A 48 19.74 -1.06 -7.55
N VAL A 49 20.10 0.17 -7.95
CA VAL A 49 21.39 0.78 -7.63
C VAL A 49 21.56 0.91 -6.10
N GLN A 50 20.54 1.41 -5.43
CA GLN A 50 20.59 1.57 -3.97
C GLN A 50 20.64 0.23 -3.24
N HIS A 51 19.94 -0.80 -3.73
CA HIS A 51 20.02 -2.15 -3.18
C HIS A 51 21.44 -2.71 -3.24
N GLN A 52 22.15 -2.52 -4.37
CA GLN A 52 23.53 -2.95 -4.52
C GLN A 52 24.45 -2.24 -3.50
N HIS A 53 24.37 -0.92 -3.41
CA HIS A 53 25.16 -0.16 -2.43
C HIS A 53 24.92 -0.62 -0.99
N VAL A 54 23.65 -0.90 -0.63
CA VAL A 54 23.29 -1.39 0.70
C VAL A 54 23.89 -2.78 0.97
N THR A 55 23.76 -3.71 0.03
CA THR A 55 24.26 -5.08 0.21
C THR A 55 25.79 -5.13 0.27
N GLU A 56 26.48 -4.32 -0.53
CA GLU A 56 27.94 -4.16 -0.45
C GLU A 56 28.39 -3.58 0.89
N ALA A 57 27.68 -2.56 1.41
CA ALA A 57 27.99 -1.98 2.70
C ALA A 57 27.76 -2.95 3.87
N ILE A 58 26.68 -3.75 3.84
CA ILE A 58 26.41 -4.79 4.84
C ILE A 58 27.56 -5.81 4.87
N ALA A 59 28.02 -6.24 3.70
CA ALA A 59 29.12 -7.19 3.56
C ALA A 59 30.47 -6.60 4.02
N ALA A 60 30.78 -5.36 3.59
CA ALA A 60 32.03 -4.67 3.94
C ALA A 60 32.16 -4.37 5.44
N GLN A 61 31.06 -4.05 6.11
CA GLN A 61 31.02 -3.73 7.54
C GLN A 61 30.75 -4.97 8.42
N HIS A 62 30.63 -6.17 7.82
CA HIS A 62 30.34 -7.43 8.55
C HIS A 62 29.13 -7.35 9.48
N LEU A 63 28.09 -6.59 9.11
CA LEU A 63 26.89 -6.37 9.94
C LEU A 63 26.08 -7.64 10.16
N ASP A 64 26.28 -8.67 9.36
CA ASP A 64 25.66 -9.99 9.56
C ASP A 64 26.05 -10.62 10.89
N ALA A 65 27.27 -10.37 11.38
CA ALA A 65 27.72 -10.83 12.70
C ALA A 65 26.95 -10.16 13.85
N CYS A 66 26.40 -8.98 13.63
CA CYS A 66 25.59 -8.26 14.62
C CYS A 66 24.14 -8.77 14.70
N ARG A 67 23.67 -9.56 13.72
CA ARG A 67 22.29 -10.11 13.67
C ARG A 67 22.04 -11.25 14.67
N GLY A 68 23.08 -11.94 15.13
CA GLY A 68 22.97 -13.21 15.86
C GLY A 68 22.58 -13.11 17.33
N GLY A 69 22.20 -11.96 17.89
CA GLY A 69 21.72 -11.83 19.27
C GLY A 69 22.73 -12.13 20.39
N THR A 70 23.93 -12.61 20.06
CA THR A 70 24.95 -13.00 21.03
C THR A 70 26.00 -11.92 21.29
N VAL A 71 26.04 -10.88 20.48
CA VAL A 71 27.04 -9.81 20.58
C VAL A 71 26.33 -8.45 20.62
N HIS A 72 25.63 -8.17 21.72
CA HIS A 72 25.25 -6.80 22.08
C HIS A 72 26.48 -6.01 22.55
N THR A 73 27.52 -5.94 21.73
CA THR A 73 28.63 -5.07 22.02
C THR A 73 28.23 -3.62 21.69
N THR A 74 28.73 -2.70 22.49
CA THR A 74 28.58 -1.23 22.22
C THR A 74 29.06 -0.89 20.81
N GLN A 75 29.98 -1.66 20.25
CA GLN A 75 30.49 -1.48 18.89
C GLN A 75 29.42 -1.83 17.84
N CYS A 76 28.79 -3.01 17.91
CA CYS A 76 27.69 -3.38 16.99
C CYS A 76 26.57 -2.35 16.94
N THR A 77 26.18 -1.83 18.11
CA THR A 77 25.13 -0.79 18.17
C THR A 77 25.58 0.50 17.47
N ARG A 78 26.84 0.91 17.64
CA ARG A 78 27.39 2.10 16.96
C ARG A 78 27.43 1.91 15.44
N ASP A 79 27.88 0.75 14.98
CA ASP A 79 28.01 0.42 13.57
C ASP A 79 26.61 0.36 12.90
N LEU A 80 25.62 -0.25 13.56
CA LEU A 80 24.23 -0.25 13.10
C LEU A 80 23.61 1.16 13.07
N LEU A 81 23.89 2.01 14.06
CA LEU A 81 23.40 3.39 14.06
C LEU A 81 24.09 4.24 12.98
N ALA A 82 25.36 4.00 12.68
CA ALA A 82 26.08 4.65 11.59
C ALA A 82 25.49 4.21 10.24
N PHE A 83 25.31 2.91 10.03
CA PHE A 83 24.65 2.33 8.87
C PHE A 83 23.22 2.89 8.67
N GLY A 84 22.44 2.98 9.76
CA GLY A 84 21.09 3.54 9.73
C GLY A 84 21.06 5.00 9.26
N ARG A 85 22.01 5.83 9.71
CA ARG A 85 22.15 7.20 9.25
C ARG A 85 22.45 7.29 7.76
N GLU A 86 23.28 6.40 7.25
CA GLU A 86 23.71 6.39 5.85
C GLU A 86 22.65 5.83 4.91
N TYR A 87 21.94 4.76 5.28
CA TYR A 87 21.04 4.03 4.39
C TYR A 87 19.56 4.11 4.73
N GLN A 88 19.18 4.17 6.01
CA GLN A 88 17.77 4.29 6.41
C GLN A 88 17.19 5.69 6.14
N TYR A 89 17.95 6.74 6.43
CA TYR A 89 17.46 8.11 6.21
C TYR A 89 17.22 8.45 4.74
N PRO A 90 18.12 8.10 3.79
CA PRO A 90 17.84 8.28 2.36
C PRO A 90 16.63 7.48 1.88
N LEU A 91 16.38 6.27 2.41
CA LEU A 91 15.22 5.46 2.08
C LEU A 91 13.90 6.06 2.59
N ARG A 92 13.95 6.77 3.72
CA ARG A 92 12.75 7.32 4.36
C ARG A 92 11.96 8.26 3.44
N ARG A 93 12.64 9.17 2.74
CA ARG A 93 11.98 10.16 1.86
C ARG A 93 11.19 9.50 0.72
N PRO A 94 11.77 8.63 -0.12
CA PRO A 94 10.98 7.95 -1.14
C PRO A 94 9.84 7.11 -0.56
N LEU A 95 10.03 6.43 0.58
CA LEU A 95 8.95 5.70 1.23
C LEU A 95 7.81 6.61 1.70
N GLN A 96 8.11 7.81 2.22
CA GLN A 96 7.10 8.80 2.61
C GLN A 96 6.30 9.35 1.42
N LEU A 97 6.86 9.31 0.21
CA LEU A 97 6.17 9.73 -1.00
C LEU A 97 5.28 8.63 -1.61
N MET A 98 5.49 7.37 -1.24
CA MET A 98 4.70 6.25 -1.80
C MET A 98 3.19 6.37 -1.61
N PRO A 99 2.66 6.83 -0.45
CA PRO A 99 1.22 7.04 -0.28
C PRO A 99 0.60 8.07 -1.23
N VAL A 100 1.40 8.93 -1.86
CA VAL A 100 0.92 9.88 -2.89
C VAL A 100 0.52 9.15 -4.18
N LEU A 101 1.18 8.04 -4.51
CA LEU A 101 0.93 7.28 -5.74
C LEU A 101 -0.54 6.82 -5.91
N PRO A 102 -1.21 6.22 -4.90
CA PRO A 102 -2.64 5.93 -4.96
C PRO A 102 -3.52 7.15 -5.27
N PHE A 103 -3.21 8.32 -4.66
CA PHE A 103 -3.95 9.56 -4.94
C PHE A 103 -3.81 10.00 -6.39
N LEU A 104 -2.60 9.89 -6.97
CA LEU A 104 -2.39 10.22 -8.38
C LEU A 104 -3.25 9.33 -9.28
N PHE A 105 -3.33 8.03 -9.01
CA PHE A 105 -4.20 7.14 -9.77
C PHE A 105 -5.69 7.47 -9.60
N GLY A 106 -6.14 7.77 -8.37
CA GLY A 106 -7.55 8.11 -8.12
C GLY A 106 -7.98 9.40 -8.80
N VAL A 107 -7.19 10.47 -8.58
CA VAL A 107 -7.51 11.84 -9.01
C VAL A 107 -7.29 12.03 -10.51
N PHE A 108 -6.13 11.62 -11.03
CA PHE A 108 -5.73 11.96 -12.41
C PHE A 108 -6.01 10.86 -13.43
N LEU A 109 -6.16 9.62 -13.00
CA LEU A 109 -6.48 8.52 -13.90
C LEU A 109 -7.91 8.01 -13.71
N GLY A 110 -8.35 7.75 -12.46
CA GLY A 110 -9.69 7.21 -12.17
C GLY A 110 -10.82 8.20 -12.47
N ALA A 111 -10.80 9.36 -11.83
CA ALA A 111 -11.89 10.33 -11.91
C ALA A 111 -12.17 10.84 -13.35
N PRO A 112 -11.17 11.19 -14.18
CA PRO A 112 -11.42 11.69 -15.52
C PRO A 112 -11.95 10.63 -16.49
N GLN A 113 -11.68 9.33 -16.28
CA GLN A 113 -11.99 8.27 -17.24
C GLN A 113 -13.46 8.21 -17.66
N LEU A 114 -14.36 8.43 -16.72
CA LEU A 114 -15.80 8.41 -16.97
C LEU A 114 -16.40 9.82 -17.00
N ALA A 115 -15.88 10.73 -16.17
CA ALA A 115 -16.42 12.08 -16.04
C ALA A 115 -16.31 12.87 -17.34
N GLN A 116 -15.17 12.84 -18.04
CA GLN A 116 -14.94 13.59 -19.28
C GLN A 116 -15.93 13.24 -20.39
N GLU A 117 -16.24 11.95 -20.59
CA GLU A 117 -17.18 11.52 -21.63
C GLU A 117 -18.63 11.84 -21.28
N LEU A 118 -18.96 11.80 -19.99
CA LEU A 118 -20.28 12.18 -19.52
C LEU A 118 -20.52 13.71 -19.58
N GLU A 119 -19.44 14.47 -19.26
CA GLU A 119 -19.46 15.94 -19.34
C GLU A 119 -19.52 16.45 -20.78
N SER A 120 -18.78 15.84 -21.71
CA SER A 120 -18.76 16.20 -23.13
C SER A 120 -19.97 15.69 -23.95
N GLY A 121 -20.80 14.82 -23.34
CA GLY A 121 -21.95 14.23 -24.00
C GLY A 121 -21.63 13.19 -25.10
N THR A 122 -20.34 12.87 -25.33
CA THR A 122 -19.88 11.88 -26.33
C THR A 122 -20.37 10.46 -26.04
N TYR A 123 -20.79 10.18 -24.82
CA TYR A 123 -21.48 8.94 -24.45
C TYR A 123 -22.70 8.63 -25.33
N ARG A 124 -23.47 9.65 -25.79
CA ARG A 124 -24.63 9.45 -26.63
C ARG A 124 -24.27 8.88 -28.01
N THR A 125 -23.15 9.30 -28.58
CA THR A 125 -22.64 8.80 -29.86
C THR A 125 -22.18 7.35 -29.77
N VAL A 126 -21.59 6.94 -28.65
CA VAL A 126 -21.16 5.55 -28.42
C VAL A 126 -22.38 4.63 -28.19
N ALA A 127 -23.45 5.13 -27.57
CA ALA A 127 -24.65 4.36 -27.31
C ALA A 127 -25.43 3.99 -28.61
N THR A 128 -25.18 4.69 -29.71
CA THR A 128 -25.80 4.38 -31.03
C THR A 128 -25.02 3.34 -31.83
N GLN A 129 -23.77 3.00 -31.39
CA GLN A 129 -22.97 1.95 -32.00
C GLN A 129 -23.27 0.60 -31.35
N SER A 130 -23.07 -0.51 -32.06
CA SER A 130 -23.39 -1.89 -31.70
C SER A 130 -22.64 -2.47 -30.47
N VAL A 131 -22.08 -1.60 -29.62
CA VAL A 131 -21.30 -2.01 -28.41
C VAL A 131 -22.18 -1.93 -27.18
N THR A 132 -22.28 -3.02 -26.43
CA THR A 132 -23.00 -3.04 -25.15
C THR A 132 -22.35 -2.10 -24.12
N ARG A 133 -23.16 -1.39 -23.33
CA ARG A 133 -22.71 -0.44 -22.30
C ARG A 133 -21.72 -1.07 -21.33
N LEU A 134 -21.93 -2.35 -20.97
CA LEU A 134 -21.03 -3.08 -20.07
C LEU A 134 -19.66 -3.34 -20.70
N ARG A 135 -19.62 -3.69 -21.99
CA ARG A 135 -18.37 -3.92 -22.73
C ARG A 135 -17.57 -2.62 -22.87
N TRP A 136 -18.26 -1.50 -23.12
CA TRP A 136 -17.62 -0.18 -23.13
C TRP A 136 -17.02 0.18 -21.76
N PHE A 137 -17.80 0.01 -20.66
CA PHE A 137 -17.35 0.27 -19.31
C PHE A 137 -16.16 -0.61 -18.91
N ALA A 138 -16.23 -1.90 -19.21
CA ALA A 138 -15.14 -2.83 -18.94
C ALA A 138 -13.84 -2.44 -19.68
N ALA A 139 -13.93 -1.99 -20.93
CA ALA A 139 -12.78 -1.52 -21.69
C ALA A 139 -12.22 -0.20 -21.14
N LYS A 140 -13.11 0.72 -20.73
CA LYS A 140 -12.74 2.03 -20.15
C LYS A 140 -12.00 1.91 -18.84
N LEU A 141 -12.41 0.98 -17.98
CA LEU A 141 -11.74 0.76 -16.69
C LEU A 141 -10.59 -0.24 -16.80
N GLY A 142 -10.71 -1.28 -17.63
CA GLY A 142 -9.80 -2.40 -17.63
C GLY A 142 -8.36 -2.03 -18.03
N VAL A 143 -8.19 -1.23 -19.10
CA VAL A 143 -6.84 -0.82 -19.55
C VAL A 143 -6.16 0.11 -18.54
N PRO A 144 -6.78 1.20 -18.04
CA PRO A 144 -6.16 2.03 -17.03
C PRO A 144 -5.93 1.29 -15.70
N LEU A 145 -6.85 0.40 -15.31
CA LEU A 145 -6.68 -0.43 -14.11
C LEU A 145 -5.47 -1.37 -14.25
N ALA A 146 -5.29 -2.01 -15.41
CA ALA A 146 -4.14 -2.85 -15.66
C ALA A 146 -2.83 -2.04 -15.57
N VAL A 147 -2.78 -0.83 -16.13
CA VAL A 147 -1.63 0.07 -16.01
C VAL A 147 -1.40 0.46 -14.54
N THR A 148 -2.46 0.80 -13.79
CA THR A 148 -2.37 1.08 -12.36
C THR A 148 -1.73 -0.08 -11.60
N VAL A 149 -2.19 -1.32 -11.82
CA VAL A 149 -1.63 -2.52 -11.18
C VAL A 149 -0.18 -2.75 -11.58
N ILE A 150 0.17 -2.60 -12.87
CA ILE A 150 1.54 -2.80 -13.34
C ILE A 150 2.48 -1.75 -12.74
N VAL A 151 2.14 -0.46 -12.84
CA VAL A 151 2.98 0.64 -12.33
C VAL A 151 3.14 0.54 -10.82
N SER A 152 2.04 0.40 -10.06
CA SER A 152 2.12 0.28 -8.61
C SER A 152 2.81 -1.01 -8.17
N GLY A 153 2.64 -2.12 -8.91
CA GLY A 153 3.31 -3.39 -8.66
C GLY A 153 4.82 -3.31 -8.85
N VAL A 154 5.28 -2.71 -9.95
CA VAL A 154 6.72 -2.49 -10.20
C VAL A 154 7.33 -1.61 -9.11
N VAL A 155 6.68 -0.50 -8.78
CA VAL A 155 7.17 0.42 -7.74
C VAL A 155 7.18 -0.26 -6.36
N ALA A 156 6.09 -0.95 -5.98
CA ALA A 156 6.01 -1.67 -4.70
C ALA A 156 7.09 -2.74 -4.58
N THR A 157 7.31 -3.52 -5.63
CA THR A 157 8.34 -4.58 -5.64
C THR A 157 9.75 -3.99 -5.54
N ALA A 158 10.03 -2.94 -6.32
CA ALA A 158 11.32 -2.26 -6.29
C ALA A 158 11.65 -1.65 -4.92
N MET A 159 10.67 -0.96 -4.32
CA MET A 159 10.83 -0.36 -3.00
C MET A 159 10.96 -1.42 -1.90
N THR A 160 10.21 -2.53 -2.00
CA THR A 160 10.33 -3.66 -1.07
C THR A 160 11.72 -4.30 -1.17
N TRP A 161 12.23 -4.47 -2.38
CA TRP A 161 13.55 -5.05 -2.62
C TRP A 161 14.68 -4.19 -2.04
N TRP A 162 14.62 -2.87 -2.22
CA TRP A 162 15.59 -1.95 -1.60
C TRP A 162 15.45 -1.90 -0.07
N TRP A 163 14.22 -1.86 0.44
CA TRP A 163 13.92 -1.77 1.87
C TRP A 163 14.38 -3.00 2.66
N HIS A 164 14.22 -4.20 2.09
CA HIS A 164 14.39 -5.48 2.79
C HIS A 164 15.76 -5.63 3.45
N PRO A 165 16.91 -5.47 2.79
CA PRO A 165 18.22 -5.65 3.41
C PRO A 165 18.49 -4.63 4.53
N ILE A 166 17.99 -3.40 4.41
CA ILE A 166 18.12 -2.38 5.47
C ILE A 166 17.33 -2.79 6.71
N ALA A 167 16.07 -3.19 6.51
CA ALA A 167 15.20 -3.62 7.60
C ALA A 167 15.71 -4.89 8.31
N GLU A 168 16.32 -5.80 7.56
CA GLU A 168 16.96 -7.00 8.11
C GLU A 168 18.24 -6.67 8.90
N ALA A 169 19.14 -5.85 8.34
CA ALA A 169 20.38 -5.47 8.98
C ALA A 169 20.15 -4.72 10.29
N MET A 170 19.22 -3.75 10.28
CA MET A 170 18.93 -2.94 11.46
C MET A 170 18.06 -3.65 12.51
N GLY A 171 17.37 -4.72 12.14
CA GLY A 171 16.56 -5.52 13.08
C GLY A 171 15.62 -4.68 13.95
N PRO A 172 15.82 -4.69 15.31
CA PRO A 172 14.98 -3.94 16.24
C PRO A 172 15.04 -2.43 16.09
N LEU A 173 16.10 -1.89 15.52
CA LEU A 173 16.28 -0.45 15.34
C LEU A 173 15.48 0.12 14.15
N PHE A 174 14.93 -0.75 13.30
CA PHE A 174 14.13 -0.29 12.14
C PHE A 174 12.63 -0.24 12.49
N PRO A 175 11.97 0.93 12.38
CA PRO A 175 10.56 1.09 12.72
C PRO A 175 9.64 0.54 11.62
N ARG A 176 9.53 -0.78 11.50
CA ARG A 176 8.79 -1.46 10.41
C ARG A 176 7.32 -1.10 10.33
N TYR A 177 6.70 -0.82 11.48
CA TYR A 177 5.27 -0.51 11.59
C TYR A 177 4.93 0.97 11.48
N ASP A 178 5.92 1.84 11.32
CA ASP A 178 5.64 3.24 11.01
C ASP A 178 4.83 3.35 9.72
N TRP A 179 4.07 4.42 9.57
CA TRP A 179 3.19 4.61 8.43
C TRP A 179 3.93 4.59 7.08
N TYR A 180 5.17 5.12 7.02
CA TYR A 180 5.91 5.23 5.78
C TYR A 180 6.46 3.89 5.26
N PRO A 181 7.03 2.95 6.06
CA PRO A 181 7.36 1.64 5.53
C PRO A 181 6.11 0.80 5.28
N PHE A 182 5.10 0.88 6.15
CA PHE A 182 3.90 0.07 5.97
C PHE A 182 3.17 0.38 4.66
N TYR A 183 2.99 1.67 4.31
CA TYR A 183 2.34 2.10 3.07
C TYR A 183 3.31 2.35 1.92
N GLY A 184 4.60 2.19 2.14
CA GLY A 184 5.64 2.40 1.14
C GLY A 184 6.13 1.13 0.45
N VAL A 185 5.91 -0.04 1.06
CA VAL A 185 6.36 -1.34 0.55
C VAL A 185 5.22 -2.36 0.48
N GLY A 186 5.45 -3.45 -0.22
CA GLY A 186 4.55 -4.60 -0.22
C GLY A 186 3.24 -4.41 -0.98
N PRO A 187 2.31 -5.37 -0.83
CA PRO A 187 1.10 -5.44 -1.63
C PRO A 187 0.09 -4.33 -1.31
N VAL A 188 0.14 -3.71 -0.13
CA VAL A 188 -0.81 -2.64 0.24
C VAL A 188 -0.73 -1.43 -0.69
N VAL A 189 0.44 -1.13 -1.26
CA VAL A 189 0.63 -0.06 -2.25
C VAL A 189 -0.24 -0.33 -3.49
N VAL A 190 -0.27 -1.57 -3.96
CA VAL A 190 -1.11 -1.99 -5.10
C VAL A 190 -2.59 -1.94 -4.73
N GLY A 191 -2.95 -2.49 -3.56
CA GLY A 191 -4.33 -2.49 -3.06
C GLY A 191 -4.92 -1.09 -2.95
N LEU A 192 -4.18 -0.15 -2.37
CA LEU A 192 -4.58 1.26 -2.27
C LEU A 192 -4.68 1.93 -3.64
N SER A 193 -3.73 1.67 -4.55
CA SER A 193 -3.75 2.24 -5.90
C SER A 193 -4.99 1.80 -6.68
N VAL A 194 -5.35 0.53 -6.59
CA VAL A 194 -6.56 -0.03 -7.18
C VAL A 194 -7.82 0.58 -6.55
N LEU A 195 -7.87 0.63 -5.22
CA LEU A 195 -9.00 1.21 -4.48
C LEU A 195 -9.24 2.68 -4.87
N PHE A 196 -8.18 3.49 -4.88
CA PHE A 196 -8.30 4.92 -5.18
C PHE A 196 -8.65 5.16 -6.65
N PHE A 197 -8.08 4.39 -7.58
CA PHE A 197 -8.47 4.42 -8.98
C PHE A 197 -9.98 4.14 -9.14
N LEU A 198 -10.48 3.06 -8.51
CA LEU A 198 -11.89 2.68 -8.58
C LEU A 198 -12.80 3.70 -7.88
N THR A 199 -12.36 4.29 -6.77
CA THR A 199 -13.07 5.39 -6.09
C THR A 199 -13.20 6.59 -7.00
N GLY A 200 -12.10 7.01 -7.64
CA GLY A 200 -12.12 8.10 -8.62
C GLY A 200 -13.06 7.83 -9.79
N ALA A 201 -12.95 6.63 -10.38
CA ALA A 201 -13.82 6.23 -11.49
C ALA A 201 -15.31 6.21 -11.11
N THR A 202 -15.64 5.71 -9.91
CA THR A 202 -17.02 5.71 -9.40
C THR A 202 -17.54 7.12 -9.20
N LEU A 203 -16.73 8.02 -8.60
CA LEU A 203 -17.09 9.42 -8.41
C LEU A 203 -17.22 10.16 -9.75
N GLY A 204 -16.38 9.83 -10.74
CA GLY A 204 -16.51 10.34 -12.11
C GLY A 204 -17.85 9.97 -12.74
N LEU A 205 -18.30 8.73 -12.55
CA LEU A 205 -19.62 8.27 -13.01
C LEU A 205 -20.78 8.98 -12.29
N LEU A 206 -20.62 9.25 -10.98
CA LEU A 206 -21.67 9.85 -10.16
C LEU A 206 -21.84 11.35 -10.43
N LEU A 207 -20.74 12.10 -10.44
CA LEU A 207 -20.75 13.56 -10.50
C LEU A 207 -20.83 14.10 -11.94
N ARG A 208 -20.40 13.32 -12.94
CA ARG A 208 -20.45 13.69 -14.37
C ARG A 208 -19.75 15.02 -14.69
N ARG A 209 -18.89 15.51 -13.81
CA ARG A 209 -18.08 16.72 -13.96
C ARG A 209 -16.66 16.40 -13.54
N THR A 210 -15.71 16.60 -14.43
CA THR A 210 -14.32 16.16 -14.29
C THR A 210 -13.66 16.77 -13.06
N VAL A 211 -13.67 18.10 -12.93
CA VAL A 211 -13.01 18.80 -11.81
C VAL A 211 -13.65 18.45 -10.47
N ALA A 212 -14.98 18.40 -10.41
CA ALA A 212 -15.71 18.01 -9.19
C ALA A 212 -15.38 16.56 -8.77
N ALA A 213 -15.28 15.64 -9.75
CA ALA A 213 -14.93 14.25 -9.50
C ALA A 213 -13.48 14.10 -8.98
N MET A 214 -12.53 14.88 -9.52
CA MET A 214 -11.15 14.91 -9.05
C MET A 214 -11.05 15.40 -7.61
N GLY A 215 -11.72 16.52 -7.28
CA GLY A 215 -11.77 17.04 -5.92
C GLY A 215 -12.42 16.06 -4.94
N ALA A 216 -13.55 15.48 -5.33
CA ALA A 216 -14.21 14.45 -4.51
C ALA A 216 -13.37 13.19 -4.34
N ALA A 217 -12.62 12.76 -5.36
CA ALA A 217 -11.71 11.62 -5.29
C ALA A 217 -10.56 11.87 -4.31
N LEU A 218 -10.03 13.09 -4.27
CA LEU A 218 -9.00 13.47 -3.30
C LEU A 218 -9.53 13.39 -1.86
N VAL A 219 -10.70 13.97 -1.60
CA VAL A 219 -11.31 13.98 -0.25
C VAL A 219 -11.70 12.56 0.18
N ALA A 220 -12.34 11.78 -0.71
CA ALA A 220 -12.72 10.41 -0.44
C ALA A 220 -11.48 9.52 -0.22
N GLY A 221 -10.42 9.71 -1.02
CA GLY A 221 -9.14 9.02 -0.84
C GLY A 221 -8.52 9.31 0.52
N ALA A 222 -8.49 10.57 0.96
CA ALA A 222 -7.99 10.95 2.27
C ALA A 222 -8.80 10.30 3.39
N GLY A 223 -10.14 10.28 3.27
CA GLY A 223 -11.02 9.60 4.22
C GLY A 223 -10.79 8.08 4.28
N LEU A 224 -10.65 7.43 3.14
CA LEU A 224 -10.35 5.99 3.04
C LEU A 224 -8.98 5.65 3.64
N PHE A 225 -7.97 6.50 3.40
CA PHE A 225 -6.64 6.32 3.98
C PHE A 225 -6.68 6.45 5.50
N ALA A 226 -7.35 7.49 6.03
CA ALA A 226 -7.53 7.69 7.46
C ALA A 226 -8.32 6.55 8.12
N LEU A 227 -9.34 6.03 7.43
CA LEU A 227 -10.12 4.88 7.89
C LEU A 227 -9.26 3.62 7.94
N LEU A 228 -8.45 3.36 6.92
CA LEU A 228 -7.53 2.22 6.88
C LEU A 228 -6.51 2.29 8.04
N GLU A 229 -5.94 3.48 8.32
CA GLU A 229 -5.06 3.66 9.48
C GLU A 229 -5.74 3.32 10.80
N ARG A 230 -7.01 3.70 10.97
CA ARG A 230 -7.77 3.36 12.17
C ARG A 230 -8.09 1.88 12.31
N VAL A 231 -8.32 1.19 11.20
CA VAL A 231 -8.68 -0.23 11.18
C VAL A 231 -7.43 -1.13 11.20
N ARG A 232 -6.30 -0.63 10.74
CA ARG A 232 -5.03 -1.37 10.60
C ARG A 232 -4.63 -2.19 11.84
N PRO A 233 -4.69 -1.67 13.09
CA PRO A 233 -4.34 -2.44 14.29
C PRO A 233 -5.22 -3.68 14.51
N HIS A 234 -6.42 -3.68 13.95
CA HIS A 234 -7.43 -4.73 14.16
C HIS A 234 -7.53 -5.71 12.99
N LEU A 235 -6.73 -5.53 11.93
CA LEU A 235 -6.78 -6.40 10.74
C LEU A 235 -6.20 -7.80 10.97
N TRP A 236 -5.47 -8.01 12.07
CA TRP A 236 -4.87 -9.28 12.42
C TRP A 236 -4.96 -9.50 13.93
N PRO A 237 -5.08 -10.75 14.41
CA PRO A 237 -5.13 -11.03 15.84
C PRO A 237 -3.92 -10.45 16.57
N VAL A 238 -4.17 -9.79 17.71
CA VAL A 238 -3.16 -9.15 18.53
C VAL A 238 -2.52 -10.18 19.46
N SER A 239 -1.20 -10.11 19.65
CA SER A 239 -0.51 -10.89 20.67
C SER A 239 -0.52 -10.16 21.99
N THR A 240 -0.83 -10.87 23.08
CA THR A 240 -0.84 -10.32 24.44
C THR A 240 0.22 -11.00 25.28
N SER A 241 1.07 -10.22 25.96
CA SER A 241 2.00 -10.69 26.98
C SER A 241 1.57 -10.16 28.34
N VAL A 242 1.57 -11.02 29.33
CA VAL A 242 1.20 -10.69 30.70
C VAL A 242 2.36 -11.08 31.64
N ALA A 243 2.75 -10.17 32.50
CA ALA A 243 3.71 -10.41 33.57
C ALA A 243 3.05 -10.13 34.93
N GLN A 244 3.29 -11.03 35.88
CA GLN A 244 2.87 -10.88 37.29
C GLN A 244 4.01 -10.32 38.14
N ASN A 245 3.71 -9.93 39.38
CA ASN A 245 4.66 -9.46 40.36
C ASN A 245 5.45 -8.20 39.95
N THR A 246 4.76 -7.24 39.30
CA THR A 246 5.34 -5.96 38.85
C THR A 246 6.50 -6.07 37.85
N ALA A 247 6.79 -7.28 37.37
CA ALA A 247 7.74 -7.48 36.29
C ALA A 247 7.22 -6.83 34.98
N SER A 248 8.13 -6.41 34.12
CA SER A 248 7.73 -5.98 32.78
C SER A 248 7.36 -7.19 31.91
N PRO A 249 6.27 -7.11 31.13
CA PRO A 249 5.93 -8.16 30.18
C PRO A 249 7.11 -8.43 29.23
N ARG A 250 7.38 -9.69 28.92
CA ARG A 250 8.37 -10.04 27.90
C ARG A 250 7.77 -9.75 26.53
N VAL A 251 8.15 -8.63 25.99
CA VAL A 251 7.78 -8.21 24.64
C VAL A 251 8.99 -8.41 23.74
N PRO A 252 8.87 -9.10 22.61
CA PRO A 252 9.98 -9.23 21.67
C PRO A 252 10.45 -7.86 21.16
N ASP A 253 11.68 -7.81 20.69
CA ASP A 253 12.19 -6.61 20.02
C ASP A 253 11.45 -6.33 18.71
N ASN A 254 11.39 -5.05 18.31
CA ASN A 254 10.80 -4.61 17.06
C ASN A 254 9.32 -4.99 16.87
N VAL A 255 8.51 -4.75 17.89
CA VAL A 255 7.05 -4.93 17.84
C VAL A 255 6.33 -3.62 17.60
N TRP A 256 5.13 -3.72 17.12
CA TRP A 256 4.18 -2.61 17.16
C TRP A 256 3.35 -2.69 18.44
N LEU A 257 3.71 -1.90 19.43
CA LEU A 257 2.98 -1.80 20.68
C LEU A 257 1.66 -1.06 20.43
N LEU A 258 0.55 -1.70 20.75
CA LEU A 258 -0.79 -1.14 20.60
C LEU A 258 -1.29 -0.55 21.92
N GLY A 259 -0.88 -1.14 23.03
CA GLY A 259 -1.20 -0.68 24.37
C GLY A 259 -0.49 -1.51 25.41
N ASP A 260 -0.25 -0.90 26.55
CA ASP A 260 0.26 -1.57 27.75
C ASP A 260 -0.35 -0.91 28.99
N GLY A 261 -0.27 -1.59 30.10
CA GLY A 261 -0.79 -1.04 31.34
C GLY A 261 -0.67 -1.99 32.53
N PRO A 262 -1.06 -1.53 33.72
CA PRO A 262 -1.09 -2.34 34.92
C PRO A 262 -2.26 -3.31 34.95
N LEU A 263 -2.10 -4.39 35.72
CA LEU A 263 -3.15 -5.35 36.06
C LEU A 263 -3.44 -5.30 37.55
N THR A 264 -4.73 -5.38 37.90
CA THR A 264 -5.17 -5.56 39.25
C THR A 264 -4.88 -6.97 39.78
N VAL A 265 -5.01 -7.17 41.10
CA VAL A 265 -4.87 -8.49 41.75
C VAL A 265 -5.76 -9.56 41.09
N ASP A 266 -6.95 -9.16 40.64
CA ASP A 266 -7.94 -10.04 39.99
C ASP A 266 -7.61 -10.27 38.48
N GLY A 267 -6.46 -9.79 37.99
CA GLY A 267 -6.03 -9.95 36.59
C GLY A 267 -6.82 -9.06 35.60
N ARG A 268 -7.58 -8.08 36.07
CA ARG A 268 -8.28 -7.12 35.22
C ARG A 268 -7.36 -5.98 34.83
N ARG A 269 -7.55 -5.43 33.64
CA ARG A 269 -6.84 -4.24 33.17
C ARG A 269 -7.28 -3.04 34.01
N ALA A 270 -6.33 -2.37 34.67
CA ALA A 270 -6.63 -1.12 35.35
C ALA A 270 -6.82 -0.02 34.30
N SER A 271 -7.87 0.78 34.47
CA SER A 271 -8.25 1.86 33.54
C SER A 271 -7.50 3.17 33.82
N GLU A 272 -6.89 3.32 35.00
CA GLU A 272 -6.23 4.54 35.40
C GLU A 272 -4.72 4.38 35.37
N ALA A 273 -4.03 5.35 34.78
CA ALA A 273 -2.61 5.54 34.95
C ALA A 273 -2.36 5.96 36.41
N VAL A 274 -1.61 5.16 37.14
CA VAL A 274 -1.19 5.52 38.52
C VAL A 274 0.07 6.35 38.40
N ASP A 275 0.00 7.60 38.83
CA ASP A 275 1.16 8.47 38.94
C ASP A 275 1.99 8.08 40.18
N CYS A 276 3.02 7.30 39.92
CA CYS A 276 4.02 6.97 40.93
C CYS A 276 5.09 8.07 40.98
N LEU A 277 5.29 8.66 42.14
CA LEU A 277 6.33 9.68 42.32
C LEU A 277 7.73 9.06 42.12
N PRO A 278 8.71 9.83 41.58
CA PRO A 278 10.05 9.34 41.31
C PRO A 278 10.84 8.83 42.53
N GLN A 279 10.37 9.17 43.74
CA GLN A 279 11.03 8.83 45.01
C GLN A 279 10.65 7.44 45.53
N ASP A 280 9.55 6.85 45.04
CA ASP A 280 9.11 5.52 45.44
C ASP A 280 9.65 4.45 44.48
N SER A 281 9.94 3.25 45.02
CA SER A 281 10.10 2.11 44.13
C SER A 281 8.82 1.93 43.32
N TYR A 282 8.90 2.04 42.00
CA TYR A 282 7.75 1.89 41.10
C TYR A 282 6.91 0.63 41.39
N ALA A 283 7.61 -0.46 41.75
CA ALA A 283 6.99 -1.73 42.15
C ALA A 283 6.23 -1.63 43.48
N GLN A 284 6.67 -0.79 44.40
CA GLN A 284 6.01 -0.58 45.70
C GLN A 284 4.78 0.30 45.54
N CYS A 285 4.85 1.36 44.76
CA CYS A 285 3.75 2.20 44.39
C CYS A 285 2.61 1.41 43.69
N LEU A 286 2.94 0.58 42.73
CA LEU A 286 1.94 -0.27 42.06
C LEU A 286 1.25 -1.20 43.07
N ARG A 287 1.98 -1.83 44.00
CA ARG A 287 1.41 -2.72 45.02
C ARG A 287 0.50 -1.98 45.99
N SER A 288 0.84 -0.77 46.42
CA SER A 288 0.00 0.05 47.31
C SER A 288 -1.34 0.42 46.68
N HIS A 289 -1.43 0.45 45.35
CA HIS A 289 -2.67 0.68 44.60
C HIS A 289 -3.34 -0.64 44.15
N GLY A 290 -2.98 -1.78 44.72
CA GLY A 290 -3.59 -3.09 44.40
C GLY A 290 -3.25 -3.60 43.01
N LEU A 291 -2.14 -3.12 42.40
CA LEU A 291 -1.69 -3.52 41.08
C LEU A 291 -0.54 -4.52 41.21
N THR A 292 -0.71 -5.71 40.64
CA THR A 292 0.24 -6.82 40.82
C THR A 292 0.90 -7.29 39.57
N GLY A 293 0.45 -6.81 38.40
CA GLY A 293 1.01 -7.23 37.11
C GLY A 293 0.96 -6.14 36.08
N ARG A 294 1.46 -6.46 34.90
CA ARG A 294 1.40 -5.62 33.70
C ARG A 294 1.01 -6.46 32.49
N TRP A 295 0.33 -5.84 31.54
CA TRP A 295 0.00 -6.42 30.24
C TRP A 295 0.58 -5.55 29.13
N ALA A 296 0.84 -6.17 28.00
CA ALA A 296 1.18 -5.48 26.75
C ALA A 296 0.49 -6.19 25.58
N GLU A 297 -0.12 -5.41 24.70
CA GLU A 297 -0.69 -5.86 23.43
C GLU A 297 0.15 -5.34 22.28
N TYR A 298 0.52 -6.23 21.38
CA TYR A 298 1.44 -5.88 20.29
C TYR A 298 1.26 -6.77 19.07
N HIS A 299 1.76 -6.27 17.94
CA HIS A 299 2.02 -7.09 16.76
C HIS A 299 3.53 -7.38 16.65
N PRO A 300 3.95 -8.65 16.70
CA PRO A 300 5.33 -9.04 16.44
C PRO A 300 5.70 -8.84 14.97
N VAL A 301 6.99 -8.81 14.65
CA VAL A 301 7.50 -8.64 13.27
C VAL A 301 6.90 -9.64 12.28
N THR A 302 6.59 -10.85 12.73
CA THR A 302 5.98 -11.91 11.92
C THR A 302 4.59 -11.54 11.40
N HIS A 303 3.87 -10.60 12.06
CA HIS A 303 2.56 -10.14 11.62
C HIS A 303 2.63 -9.08 10.50
N PHE A 304 3.80 -8.54 10.18
CA PHE A 304 3.95 -7.48 9.19
C PHE A 304 3.33 -7.84 7.83
N TRP A 305 3.72 -8.99 7.28
CA TRP A 305 3.20 -9.43 5.98
C TRP A 305 1.73 -9.85 6.04
N SER A 306 1.29 -10.44 7.13
CA SER A 306 -0.12 -10.79 7.34
C SER A 306 -1.01 -9.55 7.36
N LEU A 307 -0.60 -8.49 8.05
CA LEU A 307 -1.27 -7.19 8.06
C LEU A 307 -1.28 -6.52 6.68
N GLN A 308 -0.17 -6.61 5.93
CA GLN A 308 -0.06 -6.13 4.57
C GLN A 308 -1.10 -6.80 3.64
N TRP A 309 -1.20 -8.13 3.69
CA TRP A 309 -2.16 -8.89 2.88
C TRP A 309 -3.60 -8.65 3.31
N ALA A 310 -3.88 -8.56 4.62
CA ALA A 310 -5.20 -8.26 5.13
C ALA A 310 -5.67 -6.86 4.71
N ALA A 311 -4.81 -5.85 4.79
CA ALA A 311 -5.08 -4.49 4.32
C ALA A 311 -5.33 -4.46 2.80
N THR A 312 -4.53 -5.21 2.03
CA THR A 312 -4.70 -5.33 0.57
C THR A 312 -6.03 -5.97 0.22
N ALA A 313 -6.39 -7.08 0.89
CA ALA A 313 -7.65 -7.78 0.68
C ALA A 313 -8.85 -6.87 1.00
N LEU A 314 -8.78 -6.09 2.08
CA LEU A 314 -9.81 -5.09 2.43
C LEU A 314 -9.95 -4.03 1.33
N CYS A 315 -8.82 -3.47 0.85
CA CYS A 315 -8.83 -2.49 -0.25
C CYS A 315 -9.48 -3.07 -1.52
N LEU A 316 -9.13 -4.29 -1.89
CA LEU A 316 -9.70 -4.97 -3.06
C LEU A 316 -11.19 -5.28 -2.88
N ALA A 317 -11.62 -5.71 -1.69
CA ALA A 317 -13.03 -5.97 -1.39
C ALA A 317 -13.89 -4.69 -1.52
N VAL A 318 -13.41 -3.57 -0.96
CA VAL A 318 -14.08 -2.26 -1.13
C VAL A 318 -14.07 -1.83 -2.58
N GLY A 319 -12.94 -2.00 -3.29
CA GLY A 319 -12.85 -1.72 -4.73
C GLY A 319 -13.86 -2.51 -5.57
N LEU A 320 -14.02 -3.80 -5.29
CA LEU A 320 -15.01 -4.65 -5.95
C LEU A 320 -16.46 -4.19 -5.66
N ALA A 321 -16.73 -3.77 -4.43
CA ALA A 321 -18.04 -3.20 -4.07
C ALA A 321 -18.34 -1.91 -4.87
N LEU A 322 -17.34 -1.05 -5.08
CA LEU A 322 -17.47 0.16 -5.91
C LEU A 322 -17.73 -0.17 -7.39
N VAL A 323 -17.07 -1.20 -7.94
CA VAL A 323 -17.34 -1.69 -9.29
C VAL A 323 -18.76 -2.23 -9.38
N ALA A 324 -19.21 -3.04 -8.43
CA ALA A 324 -20.56 -3.58 -8.38
C ALA A 324 -21.61 -2.46 -8.32
N LEU A 325 -21.39 -1.44 -7.48
CA LEU A 325 -22.23 -0.25 -7.39
C LEU A 325 -22.31 0.50 -8.73
N SER A 326 -21.19 0.68 -9.40
CA SER A 326 -21.09 1.35 -10.69
C SER A 326 -21.87 0.61 -11.78
N VAL A 327 -21.72 -0.72 -11.85
CA VAL A 327 -22.45 -1.60 -12.78
C VAL A 327 -23.94 -1.59 -12.49
N TRP A 328 -24.34 -1.69 -11.22
CA TRP A 328 -25.74 -1.65 -10.81
C TRP A 328 -26.41 -0.32 -11.19
N ARG A 329 -25.74 0.80 -10.95
CA ARG A 329 -26.23 2.13 -11.30
C ARG A 329 -26.41 2.29 -12.82
N MET A 330 -25.46 1.80 -13.63
CA MET A 330 -25.59 1.84 -15.08
C MET A 330 -26.77 1.00 -15.60
N ARG A 331 -27.05 -0.13 -14.96
CA ARG A 331 -28.21 -0.95 -15.34
C ARG A 331 -29.55 -0.29 -15.02
N ARG A 332 -29.66 0.38 -13.87
CA ARG A 332 -30.90 1.06 -13.43
C ARG A 332 -31.25 2.32 -14.26
N HIS A 333 -30.26 3.04 -14.74
CA HIS A 333 -30.49 4.22 -15.58
C HIS A 333 -30.59 3.87 -17.09
N ALA A 334 -30.74 2.61 -17.40
CA ALA A 334 -30.94 2.12 -18.76
C ALA A 334 -32.44 1.95 -19.13
N THR A 335 -33.31 2.03 -18.13
CA THR A 335 -34.77 2.14 -18.29
C THR A 335 -35.18 3.59 -18.18
#